data_2d4dad1acdd1eea3c54343a759d0aab2
#
_entry.id   2d4dad1acdd1eea3c54343a759d0aab2
#
_cell.length_a   1.000
_cell.length_b   1.000
_cell.length_c   1.000
_cell.angle_alpha   90.00
_cell.angle_beta   90.00
_cell.angle_gamma   90.00
#
_symmetry.space_group_name_H-M   'P 1'
#
loop_
_entity.id
_entity.type
_entity.pdbx_description
1 polymer ?
#
loop_
_entity_poly.entity_id
_entity_poly.type
_entity_poly.pdbx_seq_one_letter_code
_entity_poly.pdbx_strand_id
1 'polypeptide(L)'
;MTRVAAIDCGTNSIRLLVADVPVEGAHTDLLRRMEVVRLGQGVDATGRLAPEAIERTRRVLAEYAAQARELGAERVRMVATSASRDAANRDEFEAMVTATLGQLPDVVTGLEEAELSFLGATASLAAAARVHGATAPRPPYLVVDIGGGSTEFVLGDAGGVRAARSVDVGCVRLTERHLRSDPPPADEVQGAEADVRAALELVAAEVPVGETATLVGLAGSVTTVAALALGLPAYDPVAIHGSRIPVGAVRSVSAGLLTATRGRRAAYPVMHPGRVDVIGAGALVLRVVMDAFDLDEVVVSEHDILDGIALRLGRP
;
A
#
# COMPACT_ATOMS: atom_id res chain seq x y z
N MET A 1 26.30 -0.77 9.37
CA MET A 1 25.28 0.00 8.63
C MET A 1 25.44 -0.34 7.17
N THR A 2 24.39 -0.79 6.51
CA THR A 2 24.43 -1.24 5.10
C THR A 2 23.56 -0.33 4.28
N ARG A 3 24.07 0.19 3.17
CA ARG A 3 23.26 0.98 2.24
C ARG A 3 22.54 0.06 1.29
N VAL A 4 21.21 0.15 1.26
CA VAL A 4 20.35 -0.73 0.47
C VAL A 4 19.44 0.06 -0.46
N ALA A 5 19.05 -0.56 -1.58
CA ALA A 5 17.97 -0.09 -2.43
C ALA A 5 16.83 -1.12 -2.42
N ALA A 6 15.70 -0.75 -1.88
CA ALA A 6 14.47 -1.50 -1.92
C ALA A 6 13.60 -0.97 -3.07
N ILE A 7 13.09 -1.86 -3.92
CA ILE A 7 12.15 -1.54 -4.99
C ILE A 7 10.90 -2.38 -4.76
N ASP A 8 9.74 -1.73 -4.77
CA ASP A 8 8.44 -2.39 -4.74
C ASP A 8 7.67 -2.07 -6.01
N CYS A 9 7.23 -3.10 -6.71
CA CYS A 9 6.43 -2.98 -7.92
C CYS A 9 5.04 -3.59 -7.72
N GLY A 10 4.11 -2.72 -7.37
CA GLY A 10 2.71 -3.08 -7.17
C GLY A 10 1.84 -2.91 -8.42
N THR A 11 0.54 -3.14 -8.27
CA THR A 11 -0.46 -3.03 -9.34
C THR A 11 -0.56 -1.60 -9.91
N ASN A 12 -0.48 -0.58 -9.07
CA ASN A 12 -0.65 0.82 -9.49
C ASN A 12 0.66 1.59 -9.67
N SER A 13 1.63 1.35 -8.79
CA SER A 13 2.86 2.15 -8.71
C SER A 13 4.10 1.29 -8.54
N ILE A 14 5.24 1.83 -8.96
CA ILE A 14 6.58 1.33 -8.62
C ILE A 14 7.25 2.34 -7.68
N ARG A 15 7.95 1.85 -6.65
CA ARG A 15 8.55 2.66 -5.61
C ARG A 15 10.00 2.29 -5.39
N LEU A 16 10.82 3.27 -5.00
CA LEU A 16 12.22 3.11 -4.64
C LEU A 16 12.48 3.73 -3.27
N LEU A 17 13.17 3.00 -2.42
CA LEU A 17 13.81 3.51 -1.21
C LEU A 17 15.30 3.17 -1.27
N VAL A 18 16.15 4.20 -1.22
CA VAL A 18 17.57 4.01 -0.91
C VAL A 18 17.79 4.50 0.51
N ALA A 19 18.29 3.63 1.37
CA ALA A 19 18.43 3.92 2.78
C ALA A 19 19.69 3.32 3.39
N ASP A 20 20.19 3.98 4.43
CA ASP A 20 21.21 3.46 5.32
C ASP A 20 20.53 2.71 6.48
N VAL A 21 20.69 1.37 6.52
CA VAL A 21 20.04 0.50 7.49
C VAL A 21 21.05 0.06 8.55
N PRO A 22 20.86 0.49 9.82
CA PRO A 22 21.67 0.02 10.93
C PRO A 22 21.26 -1.41 11.33
N VAL A 23 22.14 -2.11 12.06
CA VAL A 23 21.84 -3.45 12.61
C VAL A 23 20.63 -3.38 13.54
N GLU A 24 20.54 -2.32 14.34
CA GLU A 24 19.41 -2.05 15.25
C GLU A 24 18.90 -0.61 15.07
N GLY A 25 17.60 -0.42 15.27
CA GLY A 25 16.96 0.89 15.19
C GLY A 25 16.35 1.19 13.82
N ALA A 26 15.96 2.46 13.60
CA ALA A 26 15.34 2.91 12.37
C ALA A 26 16.38 3.14 11.27
N HIS A 27 16.01 2.91 10.03
CA HIS A 27 16.82 3.29 8.87
C HIS A 27 16.75 4.80 8.61
N THR A 28 17.68 5.30 7.80
CA THR A 28 17.70 6.69 7.36
C THR A 28 17.52 6.73 5.85
N ASP A 29 16.46 7.38 5.40
CA ASP A 29 16.19 7.56 3.98
C ASP A 29 17.22 8.51 3.34
N LEU A 30 17.81 8.07 2.23
CA LEU A 30 18.62 8.89 1.35
C LEU A 30 17.81 9.36 0.14
N LEU A 31 16.91 8.50 -0.34
CA LEU A 31 16.01 8.78 -1.45
C LEU A 31 14.76 7.93 -1.31
N ARG A 32 13.58 8.56 -1.42
CA ARG A 32 12.28 7.87 -1.55
C ARG A 32 11.54 8.41 -2.76
N ARG A 33 11.16 7.51 -3.67
CA ARG A 33 10.47 7.83 -4.93
C ARG A 33 9.25 6.95 -5.12
N MET A 34 8.25 7.49 -5.80
CA MET A 34 7.06 6.75 -6.23
C MET A 34 6.60 7.28 -7.60
N GLU A 35 6.37 6.35 -8.52
CA GLU A 35 5.82 6.66 -9.84
C GLU A 35 4.63 5.74 -10.15
N VAL A 36 3.57 6.33 -10.70
CA VAL A 36 2.36 5.58 -11.07
C VAL A 36 2.52 5.03 -12.48
N VAL A 37 2.76 3.73 -12.58
CA VAL A 37 2.99 2.99 -13.83
C VAL A 37 1.77 2.19 -14.29
N ARG A 38 0.80 1.93 -13.37
CA ARG A 38 -0.41 1.14 -13.63
C ARG A 38 -0.10 -0.20 -14.27
N LEU A 39 0.86 -0.95 -13.71
CA LEU A 39 1.29 -2.24 -14.24
C LEU A 39 0.12 -3.22 -14.33
N GLY A 40 -0.77 -3.23 -13.34
CA GLY A 40 -1.92 -4.12 -13.28
C GLY A 40 -3.16 -3.64 -14.02
N GLN A 41 -3.08 -2.55 -14.80
CA GLN A 41 -4.24 -2.05 -15.56
C GLN A 41 -4.79 -3.13 -16.49
N GLY A 42 -6.07 -3.50 -16.33
CA GLY A 42 -6.75 -4.48 -17.14
C GLY A 42 -6.41 -5.95 -16.82
N VAL A 43 -5.55 -6.24 -15.86
CA VAL A 43 -5.16 -7.63 -15.50
C VAL A 43 -6.36 -8.40 -14.96
N ASP A 44 -7.23 -7.80 -14.17
CA ASP A 44 -8.43 -8.46 -13.64
C ASP A 44 -9.34 -9.00 -14.77
N ALA A 45 -9.45 -8.27 -15.88
CA ALA A 45 -10.28 -8.64 -17.02
C ALA A 45 -9.59 -9.58 -18.02
N THR A 46 -8.26 -9.44 -18.20
CA THR A 46 -7.53 -10.12 -19.28
C THR A 46 -6.64 -11.27 -18.80
N GLY A 47 -6.29 -11.27 -17.50
CA GLY A 47 -5.29 -12.18 -16.92
C GLY A 47 -3.86 -11.90 -17.40
N ARG A 48 -3.58 -10.74 -18.04
CA ARG A 48 -2.29 -10.45 -18.65
C ARG A 48 -1.86 -8.99 -18.40
N LEU A 49 -0.56 -8.78 -18.22
CA LEU A 49 0.06 -7.46 -18.23
C LEU A 49 0.06 -6.88 -19.65
N ALA A 50 -0.38 -5.64 -19.81
CA ALA A 50 -0.33 -4.96 -21.09
C ALA A 50 1.11 -4.59 -21.46
N PRO A 51 1.55 -4.75 -22.74
CA PRO A 51 2.90 -4.41 -23.16
C PRO A 51 3.29 -2.93 -22.86
N GLU A 52 2.34 -2.02 -22.98
CA GLU A 52 2.54 -0.60 -22.69
C GLU A 52 2.75 -0.35 -21.19
N ALA A 53 2.13 -1.17 -20.32
CA ALA A 53 2.32 -1.08 -18.87
C ALA A 53 3.71 -1.62 -18.47
N ILE A 54 4.15 -2.73 -19.08
CA ILE A 54 5.50 -3.26 -18.92
C ILE A 54 6.53 -2.21 -19.36
N GLU A 55 6.34 -1.55 -20.51
CA GLU A 55 7.27 -0.54 -21.02
C GLU A 55 7.30 0.73 -20.15
N ARG A 56 6.14 1.19 -19.62
CA ARG A 56 6.11 2.29 -18.65
C ARG A 56 6.93 1.94 -17.41
N THR A 57 6.75 0.73 -16.89
CA THR A 57 7.48 0.22 -15.72
C THR A 57 8.98 0.14 -16.00
N ARG A 58 9.37 -0.37 -17.17
CA ARG A 58 10.78 -0.45 -17.60
C ARG A 58 11.50 0.90 -17.56
N ARG A 59 10.85 1.96 -18.04
CA ARG A 59 11.46 3.30 -18.06
C ARG A 59 11.76 3.80 -16.65
N VAL A 60 10.79 3.68 -15.75
CA VAL A 60 10.96 4.11 -14.36
C VAL A 60 11.98 3.23 -13.63
N LEU A 61 11.94 1.90 -13.87
CA LEU A 61 12.91 0.98 -13.26
C LEU A 61 14.35 1.29 -13.70
N ALA A 62 14.55 1.69 -14.94
CA ALA A 62 15.88 2.09 -15.43
C ALA A 62 16.42 3.34 -14.71
N GLU A 63 15.55 4.33 -14.45
CA GLU A 63 15.91 5.51 -13.65
C GLU A 63 16.22 5.11 -12.19
N TYR A 64 15.42 4.24 -11.58
CA TYR A 64 15.62 3.76 -10.21
C TYR A 64 16.92 2.96 -10.06
N ALA A 65 17.24 2.11 -11.04
CA ALA A 65 18.49 1.37 -11.06
C ALA A 65 19.72 2.30 -11.18
N ALA A 66 19.60 3.39 -11.95
CA ALA A 66 20.66 4.41 -12.05
C ALA A 66 20.84 5.15 -10.71
N GLN A 67 19.75 5.62 -10.10
CA GLN A 67 19.77 6.33 -8.82
C GLN A 67 20.32 5.46 -7.68
N ALA A 68 19.94 4.19 -7.62
CA ALA A 68 20.45 3.26 -6.61
C ALA A 68 21.97 3.08 -6.73
N ARG A 69 22.50 2.96 -7.96
CA ARG A 69 23.95 2.88 -8.22
C ARG A 69 24.68 4.17 -7.87
N GLU A 70 24.12 5.32 -8.29
CA GLU A 70 24.70 6.64 -8.02
C GLU A 70 24.82 6.92 -6.52
N LEU A 71 23.82 6.51 -5.74
CA LEU A 71 23.82 6.63 -4.28
C LEU A 71 24.66 5.54 -3.59
N GLY A 72 25.26 4.60 -4.34
CA GLY A 72 26.16 3.57 -3.80
C GLY A 72 25.44 2.48 -3.00
N ALA A 73 24.23 2.08 -3.40
CA ALA A 73 23.54 0.96 -2.78
C ALA A 73 24.37 -0.34 -2.93
N GLU A 74 24.70 -0.98 -1.81
CA GLU A 74 25.51 -2.21 -1.76
C GLU A 74 24.68 -3.45 -2.07
N ARG A 75 23.37 -3.39 -1.72
CA ARG A 75 22.39 -4.46 -1.96
C ARG A 75 21.15 -3.86 -2.58
N VAL A 76 20.58 -4.56 -3.56
CA VAL A 76 19.32 -4.18 -4.22
C VAL A 76 18.36 -5.35 -4.14
N ARG A 77 17.11 -5.09 -3.80
CA ARG A 77 16.03 -6.08 -3.85
C ARG A 77 14.82 -5.44 -4.50
N MET A 78 14.29 -6.08 -5.55
CA MET A 78 13.01 -5.71 -6.15
C MET A 78 11.98 -6.78 -5.83
N VAL A 79 10.92 -6.35 -5.16
CA VAL A 79 9.72 -7.15 -4.89
C VAL A 79 8.64 -6.77 -5.89
N ALA A 80 7.93 -7.78 -6.40
CA ALA A 80 6.77 -7.60 -7.27
C ALA A 80 5.58 -8.36 -6.68
N THR A 81 4.39 -7.74 -6.72
CA THR A 81 3.23 -8.20 -5.96
C THR A 81 2.07 -8.66 -6.85
N SER A 82 0.82 -8.47 -6.46
CA SER A 82 -0.37 -9.07 -7.03
C SER A 82 -0.46 -9.02 -8.55
N ALA A 83 -0.23 -7.86 -9.20
CA ALA A 83 -0.36 -7.75 -10.66
C ALA A 83 0.59 -8.70 -11.42
N SER A 84 1.85 -8.81 -10.95
CA SER A 84 2.84 -9.72 -11.56
C SER A 84 2.57 -11.18 -11.18
N ARG A 85 2.10 -11.43 -9.95
CA ARG A 85 1.77 -12.76 -9.46
C ARG A 85 0.60 -13.38 -10.23
N ASP A 86 -0.43 -12.57 -10.55
CA ASP A 86 -1.68 -13.02 -11.17
C ASP A 86 -1.60 -13.13 -12.71
N ALA A 87 -0.58 -12.51 -13.32
CA ALA A 87 -0.49 -12.42 -14.78
C ALA A 87 0.05 -13.69 -15.43
N ALA A 88 -0.64 -14.17 -16.49
CA ALA A 88 -0.24 -15.32 -17.30
C ALA A 88 1.06 -15.08 -18.10
N ASN A 89 1.43 -13.82 -18.35
CA ASN A 89 2.67 -13.43 -19.03
C ASN A 89 3.71 -12.81 -18.07
N ARG A 90 3.79 -13.33 -16.84
CA ARG A 90 4.74 -12.90 -15.83
C ARG A 90 6.20 -13.00 -16.32
N ASP A 91 6.51 -14.00 -17.12
CA ASP A 91 7.83 -14.22 -17.71
C ASP A 91 8.32 -13.04 -18.57
N GLU A 92 7.42 -12.38 -19.31
CA GLU A 92 7.75 -11.17 -20.07
C GLU A 92 8.20 -10.02 -19.14
N PHE A 93 7.52 -9.87 -18.01
CA PHE A 93 7.88 -8.89 -16.98
C PHE A 93 9.22 -9.22 -16.30
N GLU A 94 9.40 -10.49 -15.88
CA GLU A 94 10.66 -10.95 -15.26
C GLU A 94 11.86 -10.79 -16.20
N ALA A 95 11.70 -11.09 -17.50
CA ALA A 95 12.71 -10.86 -18.51
C ALA A 95 13.06 -9.37 -18.66
N MET A 96 12.05 -8.49 -18.69
CA MET A 96 12.24 -7.04 -18.73
C MET A 96 12.99 -6.53 -17.49
N VAL A 97 12.61 -6.96 -16.28
CA VAL A 97 13.28 -6.58 -15.03
C VAL A 97 14.74 -7.05 -15.05
N THR A 98 14.98 -8.30 -15.42
CA THR A 98 16.33 -8.87 -15.50
C THR A 98 17.23 -8.09 -16.46
N ALA A 99 16.72 -7.73 -17.64
CA ALA A 99 17.45 -6.93 -18.61
C ALA A 99 17.74 -5.50 -18.10
N THR A 100 16.88 -4.94 -17.26
CA THR A 100 16.99 -3.55 -16.79
C THR A 100 17.79 -3.41 -15.50
N LEU A 101 17.52 -4.30 -14.50
CA LEU A 101 18.11 -4.24 -13.15
C LEU A 101 19.34 -5.14 -13.00
N GLY A 102 19.50 -6.14 -13.89
CA GLY A 102 20.58 -7.13 -13.82
C GLY A 102 20.30 -8.31 -12.91
N GLN A 103 19.09 -8.41 -12.35
CA GLN A 103 18.64 -9.51 -11.49
C GLN A 103 17.14 -9.76 -11.65
N LEU A 104 16.69 -10.97 -11.33
CA LEU A 104 15.26 -11.30 -11.28
C LEU A 104 14.56 -10.52 -10.17
N PRO A 105 13.29 -10.12 -10.37
CA PRO A 105 12.46 -9.65 -9.28
C PRO A 105 12.02 -10.83 -8.40
N ASP A 106 11.81 -10.57 -7.11
CA ASP A 106 11.14 -11.51 -6.22
C ASP A 106 9.63 -11.32 -6.35
N VAL A 107 8.95 -12.21 -7.08
CA VAL A 107 7.48 -12.21 -7.11
C VAL A 107 6.98 -12.93 -5.87
N VAL A 108 6.63 -12.12 -4.85
CA VAL A 108 6.30 -12.62 -3.52
C VAL A 108 4.87 -13.15 -3.42
N THR A 109 4.67 -14.10 -2.50
CA THR A 109 3.33 -14.54 -2.11
C THR A 109 2.62 -13.46 -1.31
N GLY A 110 1.27 -13.53 -1.23
CA GLY A 110 0.52 -12.59 -0.38
C GLY A 110 0.92 -12.65 1.09
N LEU A 111 1.34 -13.82 1.59
CA LEU A 111 1.85 -13.96 2.96
C LEU A 111 3.19 -13.23 3.15
N GLU A 112 4.12 -13.37 2.24
CA GLU A 112 5.41 -12.68 2.30
C GLU A 112 5.26 -11.16 2.12
N GLU A 113 4.37 -10.73 1.23
CA GLU A 113 3.96 -9.33 1.08
C GLU A 113 3.43 -8.77 2.40
N ALA A 114 2.54 -9.52 3.06
CA ALA A 114 1.97 -9.18 4.37
C ALA A 114 3.03 -9.06 5.48
N GLU A 115 3.98 -10.01 5.54
CA GLU A 115 5.08 -9.97 6.53
C GLU A 115 6.00 -8.76 6.33
N LEU A 116 6.31 -8.42 5.08
CA LEU A 116 7.13 -7.25 4.76
C LEU A 116 6.41 -5.96 5.11
N SER A 117 5.12 -5.85 4.77
CA SER A 117 4.28 -4.70 5.12
C SER A 117 4.16 -4.54 6.65
N PHE A 118 3.95 -5.64 7.38
CA PHE A 118 3.92 -5.62 8.85
C PHE A 118 5.23 -5.11 9.46
N LEU A 119 6.36 -5.63 9.00
CA LEU A 119 7.68 -5.23 9.47
C LEU A 119 7.93 -3.73 9.24
N GLY A 120 7.65 -3.25 8.02
CA GLY A 120 7.82 -1.84 7.67
C GLY A 120 6.92 -0.92 8.48
N ALA A 121 5.63 -1.24 8.55
CA ALA A 121 4.63 -0.42 9.22
C ALA A 121 4.88 -0.28 10.73
N THR A 122 5.28 -1.38 11.41
CA THR A 122 5.33 -1.40 12.88
C THR A 122 6.65 -0.87 13.45
N ALA A 123 7.74 -0.89 12.67
CA ALA A 123 9.08 -0.54 13.13
C ALA A 123 9.21 0.90 13.68
N SER A 124 8.38 1.83 13.22
CA SER A 124 8.47 3.25 13.56
C SER A 124 7.29 3.82 14.36
N LEU A 125 6.23 3.03 14.62
CA LEU A 125 4.99 3.52 15.23
C LEU A 125 5.19 4.21 16.59
N ALA A 126 6.05 3.67 17.44
CA ALA A 126 6.31 4.28 18.76
C ALA A 126 7.06 5.61 18.63
N ALA A 127 7.91 5.78 17.63
CA ALA A 127 8.59 7.03 17.35
C ALA A 127 7.63 8.07 16.75
N ALA A 128 6.78 7.65 15.80
CA ALA A 128 5.76 8.49 15.19
C ALA A 128 4.76 9.04 16.23
N ALA A 129 4.29 8.20 17.16
CA ALA A 129 3.40 8.64 18.22
C ALA A 129 4.02 9.78 19.08
N ARG A 130 5.33 9.71 19.37
CA ARG A 130 6.03 10.78 20.11
C ARG A 130 6.04 12.10 19.35
N VAL A 131 6.17 12.08 18.02
CA VAL A 131 6.12 13.30 17.19
C VAL A 131 4.77 14.01 17.34
N HIS A 132 3.68 13.23 17.43
CA HIS A 132 2.32 13.78 17.63
C HIS A 132 1.96 14.04 19.10
N GLY A 133 2.87 13.83 20.06
CA GLY A 133 2.55 13.92 21.49
C GLY A 133 1.52 12.91 21.96
N ALA A 134 1.36 11.80 21.22
CA ALA A 134 0.37 10.76 21.46
C ALA A 134 0.98 9.57 22.18
N THR A 135 0.12 8.77 22.82
CA THR A 135 0.50 7.48 23.40
C THR A 135 0.88 6.50 22.29
N ALA A 136 1.97 5.76 22.48
CA ALA A 136 2.37 4.73 21.52
C ALA A 136 1.24 3.71 21.29
N PRO A 137 0.99 3.33 20.04
CA PRO A 137 0.02 2.28 19.72
C PRO A 137 0.40 0.97 20.43
N ARG A 138 -0.59 0.19 20.85
CA ARG A 138 -0.38 -1.06 21.59
C ARG A 138 -0.66 -2.28 20.71
N PRO A 139 0.18 -3.33 20.79
CA PRO A 139 -0.13 -4.60 20.14
C PRO A 139 -1.26 -5.35 20.88
N PRO A 140 -1.92 -6.35 20.25
CA PRO A 140 -1.68 -6.77 18.87
C PRO A 140 -2.11 -5.72 17.85
N TYR A 141 -1.30 -5.58 16.78
CA TYR A 141 -1.59 -4.72 15.65
C TYR A 141 -2.33 -5.51 14.57
N LEU A 142 -3.45 -4.98 14.08
CA LEU A 142 -3.99 -5.39 12.80
C LEU A 142 -3.48 -4.41 11.74
N VAL A 143 -2.48 -4.83 10.98
CA VAL A 143 -1.96 -4.05 9.85
C VAL A 143 -2.82 -4.33 8.62
N VAL A 144 -3.30 -3.29 7.97
CA VAL A 144 -4.10 -3.38 6.75
C VAL A 144 -3.44 -2.56 5.65
N ASP A 145 -2.93 -3.27 4.63
CA ASP A 145 -2.29 -2.70 3.44
C ASP A 145 -3.29 -2.70 2.28
N ILE A 146 -3.81 -1.52 1.92
CA ILE A 146 -4.80 -1.40 0.84
C ILE A 146 -4.06 -1.08 -0.47
N GLY A 147 -3.67 -2.15 -1.16
CA GLY A 147 -2.99 -2.08 -2.44
C GLY A 147 -3.90 -1.78 -3.63
N GLY A 148 -3.33 -1.89 -4.83
CA GLY A 148 -4.09 -1.73 -6.08
C GLY A 148 -4.92 -2.95 -6.45
N GLY A 149 -4.34 -4.16 -6.35
CA GLY A 149 -4.97 -5.41 -6.73
C GLY A 149 -5.46 -6.25 -5.55
N SER A 150 -4.78 -6.17 -4.42
CA SER A 150 -5.07 -6.93 -3.19
C SER A 150 -5.11 -6.02 -1.97
N THR A 151 -5.55 -6.60 -0.86
CA THR A 151 -5.44 -6.00 0.48
C THR A 151 -4.94 -7.08 1.43
N GLU A 152 -3.89 -6.77 2.15
CA GLU A 152 -3.26 -7.65 3.13
C GLU A 152 -3.74 -7.29 4.53
N PHE A 153 -4.12 -8.32 5.30
CA PHE A 153 -4.50 -8.23 6.71
C PHE A 153 -3.51 -9.03 7.53
N VAL A 154 -2.85 -8.38 8.48
CA VAL A 154 -1.79 -9.00 9.27
C VAL A 154 -2.00 -8.70 10.74
N LEU A 155 -2.34 -9.71 11.53
CA LEU A 155 -2.35 -9.59 12.98
C LEU A 155 -0.99 -10.02 13.53
N GLY A 156 -0.40 -9.17 14.35
CA GLY A 156 0.90 -9.48 14.97
C GLY A 156 1.24 -8.56 16.14
N ASP A 157 2.37 -8.84 16.77
CA ASP A 157 2.88 -8.11 17.92
C ASP A 157 4.43 -8.04 17.87
N ALA A 158 5.07 -7.77 19.02
CA ALA A 158 6.53 -7.72 19.11
C ALA A 158 7.21 -9.06 18.81
N GLY A 159 6.49 -10.17 18.89
CA GLY A 159 6.97 -11.50 18.51
C GLY A 159 6.89 -11.78 17.01
N GLY A 160 6.28 -10.88 16.24
CA GLY A 160 6.11 -10.99 14.80
C GLY A 160 4.65 -11.24 14.36
N VAL A 161 4.52 -11.73 13.13
CA VAL A 161 3.22 -12.06 12.54
C VAL A 161 2.64 -13.31 13.20
N ARG A 162 1.38 -13.22 13.63
CA ARG A 162 0.61 -14.32 14.25
C ARG A 162 -0.36 -14.95 13.25
N ALA A 163 -1.00 -14.12 12.44
CA ALA A 163 -1.90 -14.56 11.37
C ALA A 163 -1.90 -13.52 10.25
N ALA A 164 -2.03 -13.97 9.03
CA ALA A 164 -2.10 -13.08 7.87
C ALA A 164 -3.01 -13.67 6.79
N ARG A 165 -3.70 -12.78 6.07
CA ARG A 165 -4.48 -13.12 4.90
C ARG A 165 -4.37 -12.01 3.87
N SER A 166 -4.06 -12.36 2.62
CA SER A 166 -4.22 -11.50 1.45
C SER A 166 -5.53 -11.84 0.77
N VAL A 167 -6.28 -10.82 0.35
CA VAL A 167 -7.55 -10.97 -0.38
C VAL A 167 -7.54 -10.10 -1.64
N ASP A 168 -8.18 -10.59 -2.71
CA ASP A 168 -8.19 -9.97 -4.05
C ASP A 168 -9.17 -8.79 -4.15
N VAL A 169 -9.09 -7.88 -3.18
CA VAL A 169 -9.78 -6.59 -3.17
C VAL A 169 -8.77 -5.47 -3.02
N GLY A 170 -8.65 -4.61 -4.04
CA GLY A 170 -7.73 -3.47 -4.06
C GLY A 170 -8.35 -2.31 -4.82
N CYS A 171 -7.78 -1.12 -4.67
CA CYS A 171 -8.41 0.09 -5.21
C CYS A 171 -8.51 0.11 -6.74
N VAL A 172 -7.55 -0.46 -7.47
CA VAL A 172 -7.61 -0.58 -8.94
C VAL A 172 -8.63 -1.64 -9.34
N ARG A 173 -8.52 -2.84 -8.77
CA ARG A 173 -9.38 -3.98 -9.08
C ARG A 173 -10.87 -3.65 -8.87
N LEU A 174 -11.22 -3.06 -7.72
CA LEU A 174 -12.61 -2.67 -7.43
C LEU A 174 -13.11 -1.55 -8.34
N THR A 175 -12.24 -0.59 -8.69
CA THR A 175 -12.59 0.48 -9.63
C THR A 175 -12.89 -0.10 -11.01
N GLU A 176 -12.04 -0.96 -11.54
CA GLU A 176 -12.23 -1.55 -12.87
C GLU A 176 -13.45 -2.49 -12.92
N ARG A 177 -13.71 -3.21 -11.84
CA ARG A 177 -14.81 -4.17 -11.75
C ARG A 177 -16.17 -3.48 -11.57
N HIS A 178 -16.26 -2.50 -10.67
CA HIS A 178 -17.53 -1.94 -10.23
C HIS A 178 -17.69 -0.44 -10.50
N LEU A 179 -16.71 0.43 -10.22
CA LEU A 179 -16.88 1.88 -10.21
C LEU A 179 -16.55 2.49 -11.60
N ARG A 180 -17.40 2.26 -12.56
CA ARG A 180 -17.17 2.63 -13.98
C ARG A 180 -17.70 4.01 -14.33
N SER A 181 -18.66 4.52 -13.56
CA SER A 181 -19.29 5.84 -13.76
C SER A 181 -18.59 6.93 -12.95
N ASP A 182 -18.76 8.19 -13.33
CA ASP A 182 -18.16 9.33 -12.64
C ASP A 182 -19.18 10.46 -12.36
N PRO A 183 -19.63 10.65 -11.11
CA PRO A 183 -19.40 9.77 -9.96
C PRO A 183 -20.16 8.44 -10.08
N PRO A 184 -19.73 7.39 -9.37
CA PRO A 184 -20.40 6.09 -9.41
C PRO A 184 -21.80 6.21 -8.76
N PRO A 185 -22.84 5.61 -9.36
CA PRO A 185 -24.17 5.51 -8.76
C PRO A 185 -24.18 4.51 -7.60
N ALA A 186 -25.27 4.51 -6.84
CA ALA A 186 -25.35 3.72 -5.60
C ALA A 186 -25.20 2.20 -5.80
N ASP A 187 -25.70 1.65 -6.90
CA ASP A 187 -25.60 0.23 -7.24
C ASP A 187 -24.16 -0.20 -7.55
N GLU A 188 -23.36 0.63 -8.23
CA GLU A 188 -21.94 0.38 -8.44
C GLU A 188 -21.18 0.36 -7.09
N VAL A 189 -21.47 1.31 -6.20
CA VAL A 189 -20.87 1.38 -4.88
C VAL A 189 -21.26 0.17 -4.01
N GLN A 190 -22.54 -0.23 -4.06
CA GLN A 190 -23.04 -1.41 -3.35
C GLN A 190 -22.38 -2.70 -3.86
N GLY A 191 -22.18 -2.84 -5.16
CA GLY A 191 -21.46 -3.97 -5.74
C GLY A 191 -20.02 -4.07 -5.24
N ALA A 192 -19.31 -2.94 -5.21
CA ALA A 192 -17.95 -2.89 -4.68
C ALA A 192 -17.92 -3.20 -3.16
N GLU A 193 -18.87 -2.67 -2.40
CA GLU A 193 -18.97 -2.95 -0.95
C GLU A 193 -19.27 -4.44 -0.68
N ALA A 194 -20.11 -5.07 -1.49
CA ALA A 194 -20.41 -6.49 -1.36
C ALA A 194 -19.18 -7.38 -1.57
N ASP A 195 -18.35 -7.07 -2.58
CA ASP A 195 -17.10 -7.78 -2.83
C ASP A 195 -16.13 -7.64 -1.63
N VAL A 196 -16.01 -6.41 -1.07
CA VAL A 196 -15.17 -6.19 0.11
C VAL A 196 -15.68 -7.00 1.29
N ARG A 197 -16.99 -6.98 1.58
CA ARG A 197 -17.57 -7.73 2.71
C ARG A 197 -17.36 -9.24 2.56
N ALA A 198 -17.55 -9.80 1.36
CA ALA A 198 -17.28 -11.21 1.09
C ALA A 198 -15.81 -11.57 1.34
N ALA A 199 -14.88 -10.68 0.95
CA ALA A 199 -13.47 -10.87 1.23
C ALA A 199 -13.14 -10.82 2.74
N LEU A 200 -13.82 -9.94 3.51
CA LEU A 200 -13.64 -9.84 4.96
C LEU A 200 -14.13 -11.09 5.71
N GLU A 201 -15.10 -11.82 5.19
CA GLU A 201 -15.48 -13.13 5.75
C GLU A 201 -14.32 -14.13 5.71
N LEU A 202 -13.55 -14.13 4.59
CA LEU A 202 -12.36 -14.97 4.47
C LEU A 202 -11.25 -14.53 5.44
N VAL A 203 -11.10 -13.21 5.64
CA VAL A 203 -10.16 -12.67 6.61
C VAL A 203 -10.54 -13.11 8.02
N ALA A 204 -11.80 -12.93 8.43
CA ALA A 204 -12.28 -13.27 9.76
C ALA A 204 -12.16 -14.76 10.10
N ALA A 205 -12.18 -15.64 9.07
CA ALA A 205 -12.01 -17.07 9.25
C ALA A 205 -10.56 -17.48 9.59
N GLU A 206 -9.57 -16.68 9.20
CA GLU A 206 -8.14 -17.03 9.35
C GLU A 206 -7.38 -16.07 10.29
N VAL A 207 -7.82 -14.80 10.38
CA VAL A 207 -7.19 -13.77 11.21
C VAL A 207 -8.08 -13.46 12.40
N PRO A 208 -7.63 -13.65 13.64
CA PRO A 208 -8.42 -13.37 14.83
C PRO A 208 -8.53 -11.86 15.09
N VAL A 209 -9.28 -11.16 14.23
CA VAL A 209 -9.41 -9.70 14.20
C VAL A 209 -9.97 -9.13 15.50
N GLY A 210 -10.75 -9.91 16.27
CA GLY A 210 -11.27 -9.52 17.57
C GLY A 210 -10.21 -9.31 18.65
N GLU A 211 -8.98 -9.74 18.43
CA GLU A 211 -7.84 -9.51 19.35
C GLU A 211 -7.12 -8.17 19.09
N THR A 212 -7.52 -7.42 18.06
CA THR A 212 -6.87 -6.17 17.66
C THR A 212 -6.93 -5.13 18.76
N ALA A 213 -5.77 -4.66 19.22
CA ALA A 213 -5.68 -3.51 20.12
C ALA A 213 -5.48 -2.20 19.35
N THR A 214 -4.86 -2.26 18.17
CA THR A 214 -4.63 -1.11 17.28
C THR A 214 -4.77 -1.52 15.83
N LEU A 215 -5.65 -0.85 15.07
CA LEU A 215 -5.65 -0.90 13.62
C LEU A 215 -4.55 0.01 13.09
N VAL A 216 -3.70 -0.52 12.21
CA VAL A 216 -2.66 0.23 11.48
C VAL A 216 -2.98 0.15 10.00
N GLY A 217 -3.28 1.29 9.40
CA GLY A 217 -3.54 1.38 7.96
C GLY A 217 -2.36 1.97 7.20
N LEU A 218 -2.07 1.44 6.04
CA LEU A 218 -0.96 1.90 5.20
C LEU A 218 -1.29 1.90 3.71
N ALA A 219 -0.30 2.24 2.91
CA ALA A 219 -0.38 2.49 1.49
C ALA A 219 -1.19 3.74 1.09
N GLY A 220 -1.15 4.03 -0.20
CA GLY A 220 -1.55 5.32 -0.73
C GLY A 220 -3.02 5.66 -0.60
N SER A 221 -3.90 4.66 -0.47
CA SER A 221 -5.33 4.90 -0.22
C SER A 221 -5.54 5.43 1.19
N VAL A 222 -4.94 4.79 2.18
CA VAL A 222 -5.07 5.16 3.61
C VAL A 222 -4.43 6.51 3.88
N THR A 223 -3.20 6.73 3.40
CA THR A 223 -2.49 7.99 3.64
C THR A 223 -3.17 9.20 2.96
N THR A 224 -3.80 8.99 1.79
CA THR A 224 -4.62 10.04 1.15
C THR A 224 -5.89 10.33 1.93
N VAL A 225 -6.59 9.30 2.45
CA VAL A 225 -7.76 9.47 3.31
C VAL A 225 -7.39 10.23 4.58
N ALA A 226 -6.24 9.91 5.19
CA ALA A 226 -5.73 10.62 6.37
C ALA A 226 -5.44 12.08 6.06
N ALA A 227 -4.74 12.38 4.97
CA ALA A 227 -4.44 13.74 4.56
C ALA A 227 -5.72 14.60 4.36
N LEU A 228 -6.76 13.99 3.77
CA LEU A 228 -8.07 14.64 3.60
C LEU A 228 -8.78 14.84 4.94
N ALA A 229 -8.77 13.82 5.82
CA ALA A 229 -9.40 13.89 7.16
C ALA A 229 -8.74 14.94 8.05
N LEU A 230 -7.43 15.12 7.93
CA LEU A 230 -6.64 16.14 8.63
C LEU A 230 -6.78 17.54 8.00
N GLY A 231 -7.39 17.66 6.83
CA GLY A 231 -7.54 18.93 6.11
C GLY A 231 -6.21 19.57 5.68
N LEU A 232 -5.22 18.75 5.33
CA LEU A 232 -3.89 19.25 4.99
C LEU A 232 -3.91 20.08 3.69
N PRO A 233 -3.18 21.21 3.67
CA PRO A 233 -3.09 22.08 2.48
C PRO A 233 -2.18 21.50 1.39
N ALA A 234 -1.34 20.53 1.72
CA ALA A 234 -0.48 19.76 0.83
C ALA A 234 -0.21 18.40 1.47
N TYR A 235 0.22 17.43 0.67
CA TYR A 235 0.59 16.11 1.19
C TYR A 235 1.85 16.23 2.08
N ASP A 236 1.71 15.88 3.35
CA ASP A 236 2.77 15.97 4.37
C ASP A 236 2.94 14.61 5.06
N PRO A 237 3.96 13.82 4.70
CA PRO A 237 4.21 12.51 5.30
C PRO A 237 4.46 12.57 6.81
N VAL A 238 5.03 13.65 7.33
CA VAL A 238 5.31 13.79 8.77
C VAL A 238 4.01 14.01 9.56
N ALA A 239 3.10 14.81 9.03
CA ALA A 239 1.79 15.01 9.63
C ALA A 239 0.88 13.78 9.53
N ILE A 240 1.06 12.96 8.48
CA ILE A 240 0.26 11.76 8.22
C ILE A 240 0.76 10.57 9.05
N HIS A 241 2.09 10.32 9.08
CA HIS A 241 2.66 9.16 9.76
C HIS A 241 2.44 9.21 11.27
N GLY A 242 1.76 8.20 11.83
CA GLY A 242 1.39 8.12 13.24
C GLY A 242 0.12 8.88 13.60
N SER A 243 -0.52 9.58 12.64
CA SER A 243 -1.82 10.22 12.88
C SER A 243 -2.91 9.17 13.19
N ARG A 244 -3.90 9.59 13.98
CA ARG A 244 -5.05 8.77 14.37
C ARG A 244 -6.30 9.34 13.73
N ILE A 245 -6.94 8.55 12.88
CA ILE A 245 -8.11 8.99 12.13
C ILE A 245 -9.34 8.20 12.63
N PRO A 246 -10.30 8.88 13.27
CA PRO A 246 -11.51 8.22 13.77
C PRO A 246 -12.39 7.72 12.62
N VAL A 247 -13.13 6.63 12.84
CA VAL A 247 -13.99 6.01 11.84
C VAL A 247 -15.01 6.98 11.25
N GLY A 248 -15.52 7.93 12.03
CA GLY A 248 -16.43 8.96 11.55
C GLY A 248 -15.81 9.86 10.47
N ALA A 249 -14.52 10.20 10.60
CA ALA A 249 -13.80 10.96 9.59
C ALA A 249 -13.55 10.12 8.33
N VAL A 250 -13.18 8.85 8.49
CA VAL A 250 -13.03 7.92 7.34
C VAL A 250 -14.34 7.77 6.57
N ARG A 251 -15.48 7.60 7.27
CA ARG A 251 -16.82 7.53 6.65
C ARG A 251 -17.12 8.80 5.85
N SER A 252 -16.86 9.97 6.43
CA SER A 252 -17.10 11.27 5.77
C SER A 252 -16.24 11.46 4.52
N VAL A 253 -14.94 11.14 4.61
CA VAL A 253 -14.01 11.23 3.47
C VAL A 253 -14.41 10.24 2.37
N SER A 254 -14.70 8.99 2.73
CA SER A 254 -15.14 7.96 1.78
C SER A 254 -16.40 8.37 1.02
N ALA A 255 -17.43 8.85 1.72
CA ALA A 255 -18.66 9.34 1.13
C ALA A 255 -18.40 10.53 0.18
N GLY A 256 -17.57 11.49 0.61
CA GLY A 256 -17.19 12.65 -0.19
C GLY A 256 -16.46 12.26 -1.48
N LEU A 257 -15.55 11.29 -1.43
CA LEU A 257 -14.80 10.82 -2.60
C LEU A 257 -15.68 10.05 -3.59
N LEU A 258 -16.61 9.23 -3.10
CA LEU A 258 -17.51 8.43 -3.94
C LEU A 258 -18.58 9.28 -4.63
N THR A 259 -19.01 10.39 -4.01
CA THR A 259 -19.99 11.31 -4.60
C THR A 259 -19.35 12.43 -5.44
N ALA A 260 -18.03 12.62 -5.35
CA ALA A 260 -17.31 13.62 -6.13
C ALA A 260 -17.03 13.13 -7.55
N THR A 261 -17.15 14.02 -8.53
CA THR A 261 -16.62 13.77 -9.87
C THR A 261 -15.11 13.65 -9.87
N ARG A 262 -14.53 13.03 -10.89
CA ARG A 262 -13.07 12.95 -11.09
C ARG A 262 -12.40 14.33 -11.00
N GLY A 263 -13.01 15.33 -11.62
CA GLY A 263 -12.48 16.72 -11.59
C GLY A 263 -12.45 17.29 -10.18
N ARG A 264 -13.47 17.03 -9.36
CA ARG A 264 -13.48 17.46 -7.94
C ARG A 264 -12.45 16.69 -7.10
N ARG A 265 -12.30 15.38 -7.32
CA ARG A 265 -11.26 14.59 -6.67
C ARG A 265 -9.85 15.09 -7.01
N ALA A 266 -9.60 15.43 -8.28
CA ALA A 266 -8.33 15.98 -8.73
C ALA A 266 -7.99 17.36 -8.15
N ALA A 267 -9.00 18.11 -7.72
CA ALA A 267 -8.81 19.44 -7.14
C ALA A 267 -8.39 19.45 -5.66
N TYR A 268 -8.41 18.31 -4.98
CA TYR A 268 -7.89 18.25 -3.61
C TYR A 268 -6.36 18.44 -3.59
N PRO A 269 -5.84 19.36 -2.74
CA PRO A 269 -4.41 19.71 -2.76
C PRO A 269 -3.48 18.52 -2.45
N VAL A 270 -3.99 17.53 -1.70
CA VAL A 270 -3.25 16.32 -1.29
C VAL A 270 -3.37 15.17 -2.28
N MET A 271 -4.14 15.37 -3.36
CA MET A 271 -4.46 14.29 -4.30
C MET A 271 -3.35 14.09 -5.33
N HIS A 272 -2.70 12.93 -5.26
CA HIS A 272 -1.76 12.55 -6.31
C HIS A 272 -2.50 12.26 -7.62
N PRO A 273 -2.08 12.84 -8.77
CA PRO A 273 -2.79 12.67 -10.05
C PRO A 273 -3.05 11.21 -10.44
N GLY A 274 -2.11 10.30 -10.14
CA GLY A 274 -2.25 8.88 -10.42
C GLY A 274 -3.23 8.11 -9.54
N ARG A 275 -3.79 8.75 -8.48
CA ARG A 275 -4.77 8.13 -7.56
C ARG A 275 -6.19 8.61 -7.77
N VAL A 276 -6.39 9.67 -8.54
CA VAL A 276 -7.70 10.33 -8.74
C VAL A 276 -8.80 9.35 -9.13
N ASP A 277 -8.46 8.37 -9.97
CA ASP A 277 -9.41 7.41 -10.51
C ASP A 277 -9.77 6.29 -9.51
N VAL A 278 -8.84 5.92 -8.62
CA VAL A 278 -8.95 4.73 -7.77
C VAL A 278 -9.19 5.03 -6.28
N ILE A 279 -9.04 6.30 -5.87
CA ILE A 279 -9.10 6.68 -4.45
C ILE A 279 -10.48 6.43 -3.82
N GLY A 280 -11.56 6.54 -4.59
CA GLY A 280 -12.92 6.25 -4.12
C GLY A 280 -13.06 4.80 -3.65
N ALA A 281 -12.54 3.86 -4.44
CA ALA A 281 -12.52 2.44 -4.08
C ALA A 281 -11.61 2.18 -2.86
N GLY A 282 -10.40 2.78 -2.81
CA GLY A 282 -9.50 2.61 -1.66
C GLY A 282 -10.09 3.13 -0.35
N ALA A 283 -10.74 4.28 -0.38
CA ALA A 283 -11.46 4.83 0.77
C ALA A 283 -12.67 3.98 1.18
N LEU A 284 -13.36 3.37 0.21
CA LEU A 284 -14.44 2.42 0.46
C LEU A 284 -13.92 1.19 1.20
N VAL A 285 -12.81 0.60 0.77
CA VAL A 285 -12.20 -0.56 1.45
C VAL A 285 -11.90 -0.22 2.90
N LEU A 286 -11.19 0.88 3.17
CA LEU A 286 -10.86 1.29 4.54
C LEU A 286 -12.12 1.45 5.41
N ARG A 287 -13.14 2.15 4.89
CA ARG A 287 -14.41 2.33 5.60
C ARG A 287 -15.07 0.99 5.93
N VAL A 288 -15.19 0.09 4.93
CA VAL A 288 -15.86 -1.20 5.13
C VAL A 288 -15.10 -2.10 6.10
N VAL A 289 -13.76 -2.08 6.08
CA VAL A 289 -12.92 -2.79 7.05
C VAL A 289 -13.21 -2.31 8.47
N MET A 290 -13.19 -0.98 8.69
CA MET A 290 -13.44 -0.41 10.02
C MET A 290 -14.86 -0.67 10.50
N ASP A 291 -15.85 -0.59 9.61
CA ASP A 291 -17.26 -0.85 9.92
C ASP A 291 -17.49 -2.34 10.23
N ALA A 292 -16.89 -3.26 9.48
CA ALA A 292 -17.12 -4.69 9.64
C ALA A 292 -16.47 -5.28 10.89
N PHE A 293 -15.33 -4.72 11.30
CA PHE A 293 -14.57 -5.19 12.46
C PHE A 293 -14.73 -4.32 13.71
N ASP A 294 -15.69 -3.38 13.68
CA ASP A 294 -16.02 -2.47 14.79
C ASP A 294 -14.80 -1.73 15.34
N LEU A 295 -14.01 -1.14 14.41
CA LEU A 295 -12.77 -0.44 14.72
C LEU A 295 -13.00 1.08 14.73
N ASP A 296 -12.79 1.73 15.89
CA ASP A 296 -13.12 3.13 16.11
C ASP A 296 -12.15 4.12 15.46
N GLU A 297 -10.89 3.72 15.31
CA GLU A 297 -9.84 4.56 14.72
C GLU A 297 -8.81 3.74 13.95
N VAL A 298 -8.11 4.38 13.01
CA VAL A 298 -6.94 3.84 12.35
C VAL A 298 -5.71 4.71 12.65
N VAL A 299 -4.61 4.07 13.06
CA VAL A 299 -3.28 4.68 13.10
C VAL A 299 -2.67 4.56 11.72
N VAL A 300 -2.22 5.67 11.15
CA VAL A 300 -1.75 5.71 9.76
C VAL A 300 -0.24 5.55 9.68
N SER A 301 0.24 4.66 8.82
CA SER A 301 1.67 4.51 8.56
C SER A 301 2.01 4.95 7.12
N GLU A 302 3.02 5.82 7.00
CA GLU A 302 3.71 6.12 5.72
C GLU A 302 4.79 5.08 5.40
N HIS A 303 5.16 4.27 6.40
CA HIS A 303 6.08 3.14 6.25
C HIS A 303 5.29 1.88 5.94
N ASP A 304 5.78 1.11 4.99
CA ASP A 304 5.06 -0.04 4.42
C ASP A 304 6.03 -1.15 3.95
N ILE A 305 5.59 -1.95 2.97
CA ILE A 305 6.40 -3.04 2.40
C ILE A 305 7.80 -2.57 1.95
N LEU A 306 7.92 -1.34 1.44
CA LEU A 306 9.21 -0.79 0.97
C LEU A 306 10.22 -0.68 2.11
N ASP A 307 9.77 -0.22 3.28
CA ASP A 307 10.56 -0.15 4.50
C ASP A 307 10.90 -1.56 5.03
N GLY A 308 9.93 -2.47 4.97
CA GLY A 308 10.14 -3.87 5.31
C GLY A 308 11.19 -4.56 4.45
N ILE A 309 11.17 -4.32 3.13
CA ILE A 309 12.20 -4.81 2.19
C ILE A 309 13.57 -4.26 2.59
N ALA A 310 13.67 -2.94 2.82
CA ALA A 310 14.93 -2.30 3.20
C ALA A 310 15.48 -2.85 4.52
N LEU A 311 14.65 -2.98 5.55
CA LEU A 311 15.02 -3.53 6.85
C LEU A 311 15.49 -4.98 6.75
N ARG A 312 14.78 -5.84 6.00
CA ARG A 312 15.14 -7.25 5.80
C ARG A 312 16.43 -7.39 4.98
N LEU A 313 16.65 -6.49 4.00
CA LEU A 313 17.84 -6.51 3.16
C LEU A 313 19.10 -5.99 3.88
N GLY A 314 18.95 -5.00 4.75
CA GLY A 314 20.06 -4.34 5.44
C GLY A 314 20.52 -5.01 6.72
N ARG A 315 19.71 -5.91 7.28
CA ARG A 315 20.05 -6.66 8.52
C ARG A 315 20.61 -8.03 8.18
N PRO A 316 21.46 -8.59 9.06
CA PRO A 316 22.01 -9.96 8.89
C PRO A 316 20.95 -11.05 9.01
#